data_4b3d0ac24ece999eaedb6b6164646c2f
#
_entry.id   4b3d0ac24ece999eaedb6b6164646c2f
#
_cell.length_a   1.000
_cell.length_b   1.000
_cell.length_c   1.000
_cell.angle_alpha   90.00
_cell.angle_beta   90.00
_cell.angle_gamma   90.00
#
_symmetry.space_group_name_H-M   'P 1'
#
loop_
_entity.id
_entity.type
_entity.pdbx_description
1 polymer ?
#
loop_
_entity_poly.entity_id
_entity_poly.type
_entity_poly.pdbx_seq_one_letter_code
_entity_poly.pdbx_strand_id
1 'polypeptide(L)'
;MTAAWPFRGAALLLCGALFIGGCAAGIGPAGRDGEAPGPAPEVVIPGVPFVTQEGETCGPSSLAMMLRFLGKKAEAGEIAGETRTAGLRGALITDLAAAARRRGADAEVVSLDAAGLRAEIDLGRPVILLVDLGAWVYSRPHYLLAYGYGPGWYVAHSGKTAGRRFRASDLEARWAKMGRLAIVARGPGR
;
A
#
# COMPACT_ATOMS: atom_id res chain seq x y z
N MET A 1 -28.34 31.61 -48.10
CA MET A 1 -28.34 32.95 -47.48
C MET A 1 -27.01 32.99 -46.69
N THR A 2 -26.08 33.31 -47.32
CA THR A 2 -24.94 34.23 -47.53
C THR A 2 -24.90 35.36 -46.48
N ALA A 3 -23.83 35.43 -45.75
CA ALA A 3 -23.23 36.69 -45.34
C ALA A 3 -21.75 36.48 -45.00
N ALA A 4 -20.95 36.95 -45.90
CA ALA A 4 -19.51 37.13 -45.80
C ALA A 4 -19.22 38.44 -45.07
N TRP A 5 -18.05 38.50 -44.41
CA TRP A 5 -17.49 39.72 -43.85
C TRP A 5 -16.13 40.01 -44.48
N PRO A 6 -15.91 41.26 -44.92
CA PRO A 6 -14.67 41.66 -45.53
C PRO A 6 -13.72 42.41 -44.60
N PHE A 7 -12.46 42.23 -44.95
CA PHE A 7 -11.24 42.95 -44.74
C PHE A 7 -11.23 44.46 -44.46
N ARG A 8 -10.17 44.90 -43.77
CA ARG A 8 -9.20 45.99 -44.07
C ARG A 8 -8.60 46.46 -42.75
N GLY A 9 -7.34 46.52 -42.48
CA GLY A 9 -6.19 46.94 -43.27
C GLY A 9 -5.63 48.25 -42.72
N ALA A 10 -4.34 48.27 -42.42
CA ALA A 10 -3.39 49.41 -42.32
C ALA A 10 -2.47 49.21 -41.12
N ALA A 11 -1.27 48.86 -41.24
CA ALA A 11 0.00 49.47 -41.62
C ALA A 11 0.27 50.84 -40.93
N LEU A 12 1.38 50.90 -40.18
CA LEU A 12 2.48 51.90 -40.17
C LEU A 12 3.11 52.03 -38.78
N LEU A 13 4.30 51.86 -38.74
CA LEU A 13 5.60 52.55 -38.68
C LEU A 13 6.30 52.52 -37.33
N LEU A 14 7.51 51.96 -37.44
CA LEU A 14 8.80 52.37 -36.88
C LEU A 14 8.80 53.36 -35.72
N CYS A 15 9.46 52.94 -34.63
CA CYS A 15 10.47 53.75 -33.98
C CYS A 15 11.43 52.83 -33.21
N GLY A 16 12.68 52.84 -33.66
CA GLY A 16 13.78 52.18 -33.01
C GLY A 16 14.23 52.91 -31.74
N ALA A 17 14.54 52.14 -30.74
CA ALA A 17 15.40 52.60 -29.66
C ALA A 17 16.30 51.43 -29.29
N LEU A 18 17.56 51.52 -29.70
CA LEU A 18 18.68 50.76 -29.19
C LEU A 18 18.85 51.06 -27.70
N PHE A 19 18.51 50.12 -26.84
CA PHE A 19 19.06 50.07 -25.47
C PHE A 19 20.07 48.94 -25.40
N ILE A 20 21.36 49.37 -25.47
CA ILE A 20 22.48 48.56 -25.10
C ILE A 20 22.48 48.56 -23.57
N GLY A 21 21.79 47.63 -22.93
CA GLY A 21 21.83 47.36 -21.51
C GLY A 21 22.67 46.10 -21.29
N GLY A 22 23.86 46.24 -20.72
CA GLY A 22 24.77 45.14 -20.42
C GLY A 22 24.13 44.16 -19.44
N CYS A 23 23.94 42.92 -19.87
CA CYS A 23 23.69 41.81 -18.98
C CYS A 23 24.99 41.49 -18.21
N ALA A 24 25.09 41.96 -17.00
CA ALA A 24 25.97 41.34 -16.01
C ALA A 24 25.41 39.95 -15.74
N ALA A 25 26.01 38.94 -16.34
CA ALA A 25 25.75 37.56 -16.00
C ALA A 25 26.22 37.34 -14.56
N GLY A 26 25.28 37.43 -13.61
CA GLY A 26 25.47 36.94 -12.27
C GLY A 26 25.68 35.44 -12.34
N ILE A 27 26.91 34.97 -12.16
CA ILE A 27 27.21 33.57 -11.91
C ILE A 27 26.67 33.31 -10.52
N GLY A 28 25.40 32.91 -10.45
CA GLY A 28 24.84 32.31 -9.26
C GLY A 28 25.62 31.00 -8.97
N PRO A 29 25.80 30.63 -7.70
CA PRO A 29 26.47 29.38 -7.39
C PRO A 29 25.77 28.23 -8.13
N ALA A 30 26.56 27.48 -8.92
CA ALA A 30 26.09 26.26 -9.61
C ALA A 30 25.28 25.42 -8.62
N GLY A 31 24.00 25.26 -8.93
CA GLY A 31 23.17 24.34 -8.18
C GLY A 31 23.90 23.01 -8.13
N ARG A 32 24.04 22.47 -6.95
CA ARG A 32 24.60 21.13 -6.75
C ARG A 32 23.88 20.19 -7.69
N ASP A 33 24.62 19.71 -8.65
CA ASP A 33 24.18 18.72 -9.61
C ASP A 33 23.46 17.63 -8.85
N GLY A 34 22.24 17.32 -9.31
CA GLY A 34 21.35 16.40 -8.63
C GLY A 34 22.06 15.09 -8.32
N GLU A 35 22.40 14.89 -7.08
CA GLU A 35 22.73 13.58 -6.56
C GLU A 35 21.61 12.64 -6.97
N ALA A 36 21.96 11.64 -7.76
CA ALA A 36 21.02 10.62 -8.18
C ALA A 36 20.28 10.14 -6.93
N PRO A 37 18.94 10.08 -6.92
CA PRO A 37 18.20 9.67 -5.73
C PRO A 37 18.82 8.35 -5.24
N GLY A 38 19.32 8.35 -4.01
CA GLY A 38 19.89 7.16 -3.39
C GLY A 38 18.91 5.99 -3.48
N PRO A 39 19.37 4.74 -3.31
CA PRO A 39 18.50 3.60 -3.39
C PRO A 39 17.28 3.83 -2.49
N ALA A 40 16.07 3.65 -3.06
CA ALA A 40 14.84 3.86 -2.30
C ALA A 40 14.88 3.06 -1.00
N PRO A 41 14.40 3.62 0.13
CA PRO A 41 14.55 3.00 1.43
C PRO A 41 13.94 1.61 1.47
N GLU A 42 14.65 0.69 2.11
CA GLU A 42 14.14 -0.63 2.48
C GLU A 42 13.70 -0.57 3.94
N VAL A 43 12.46 -0.92 4.21
CA VAL A 43 11.88 -0.96 5.56
C VAL A 43 11.31 -2.35 5.81
N VAL A 44 11.77 -2.99 6.89
CA VAL A 44 11.24 -4.28 7.34
C VAL A 44 11.03 -4.22 8.85
N ILE A 45 9.81 -4.45 9.30
CA ILE A 45 9.45 -4.49 10.72
C ILE A 45 10.07 -5.74 11.34
N PRO A 46 10.94 -5.61 12.34
CA PRO A 46 11.55 -6.78 12.98
C PRO A 46 10.59 -7.49 13.92
N GLY A 47 10.82 -8.79 14.14
CA GLY A 47 10.12 -9.56 15.18
C GLY A 47 8.65 -9.88 14.87
N VAL A 48 8.18 -9.75 13.63
CA VAL A 48 6.85 -10.18 13.24
C VAL A 48 6.78 -11.71 13.27
N PRO A 49 5.95 -12.30 14.16
CA PRO A 49 5.89 -13.75 14.30
C PRO A 49 5.26 -14.42 13.10
N PHE A 50 5.68 -15.65 12.80
CA PHE A 50 5.11 -16.46 11.74
C PHE A 50 4.22 -17.57 12.29
N VAL A 51 3.04 -17.73 11.68
CA VAL A 51 2.14 -18.86 11.90
C VAL A 51 1.81 -19.45 10.54
N THR A 52 2.09 -20.74 10.36
CA THR A 52 1.76 -21.46 9.12
C THR A 52 0.27 -21.40 8.83
N GLN A 53 -0.07 -21.10 7.58
CA GLN A 53 -1.45 -21.06 7.13
C GLN A 53 -1.77 -22.39 6.42
N GLU A 54 -2.74 -23.11 6.93
CA GLU A 54 -3.18 -24.40 6.37
C GLU A 54 -4.66 -24.32 5.96
N GLY A 55 -4.98 -24.88 4.81
CA GLY A 55 -6.36 -24.91 4.31
C GLY A 55 -6.99 -23.53 4.24
N GLU A 56 -8.09 -23.32 4.97
CA GLU A 56 -8.89 -22.10 4.99
C GLU A 56 -8.50 -21.13 6.14
N THR A 57 -7.35 -21.36 6.78
CA THR A 57 -6.94 -20.58 7.96
C THR A 57 -6.11 -19.34 7.64
N CYS A 58 -5.99 -18.92 6.37
CA CYS A 58 -5.15 -17.79 6.00
C CYS A 58 -5.51 -16.49 6.75
N GLY A 59 -6.80 -16.18 6.90
CA GLY A 59 -7.27 -15.03 7.66
C GLY A 59 -6.99 -15.16 9.17
N PRO A 60 -7.47 -16.22 9.83
CA PRO A 60 -7.18 -16.47 11.24
C PRO A 60 -5.70 -16.50 11.58
N SER A 61 -4.86 -17.15 10.77
CA SER A 61 -3.41 -17.18 10.98
C SER A 61 -2.76 -15.80 10.81
N SER A 62 -3.18 -15.03 9.78
CA SER A 62 -2.70 -13.65 9.60
C SER A 62 -3.07 -12.77 10.80
N LEU A 63 -4.28 -12.93 11.32
CA LEU A 63 -4.71 -12.20 12.51
C LEU A 63 -3.96 -12.64 13.78
N ALA A 64 -3.73 -13.94 13.95
CA ALA A 64 -2.92 -14.45 15.08
C ALA A 64 -1.50 -13.87 15.06
N MET A 65 -0.86 -13.81 13.89
CA MET A 65 0.47 -13.20 13.74
C MET A 65 0.45 -11.71 14.13
N MET A 66 -0.53 -10.94 13.63
CA MET A 66 -0.68 -9.51 13.97
C MET A 66 -0.91 -9.30 15.46
N LEU A 67 -1.82 -10.06 16.07
CA LEU A 67 -2.13 -9.95 17.51
C LEU A 67 -0.94 -10.32 18.39
N ARG A 68 -0.20 -11.39 18.06
CA ARG A 68 1.02 -11.77 18.77
C ARG A 68 2.10 -10.69 18.65
N PHE A 69 2.23 -10.05 17.49
CA PHE A 69 3.12 -8.91 17.31
C PHE A 69 2.73 -7.74 18.23
N LEU A 70 1.44 -7.51 18.45
CA LEU A 70 0.92 -6.52 19.40
C LEU A 70 0.99 -6.97 20.88
N GLY A 71 1.68 -8.09 21.17
CA GLY A 71 1.83 -8.61 22.53
C GLY A 71 0.59 -9.30 23.10
N LYS A 72 -0.37 -9.64 22.26
CA LYS A 72 -1.61 -10.30 22.68
C LYS A 72 -1.53 -11.81 22.47
N LYS A 73 -2.13 -12.57 23.39
CA LYS A 73 -2.30 -14.02 23.19
C LYS A 73 -3.33 -14.27 22.10
N ALA A 74 -2.99 -15.06 21.10
CA ALA A 74 -3.88 -15.38 19.99
C ALA A 74 -3.51 -16.71 19.35
N GLU A 75 -4.48 -17.59 19.23
CA GLU A 75 -4.35 -18.88 18.56
C GLU A 75 -5.21 -18.88 17.29
N ALA A 76 -4.59 -19.29 16.17
CA ALA A 76 -5.26 -19.28 14.87
C ALA A 76 -6.49 -20.19 14.84
N GLY A 77 -6.45 -21.33 15.55
CA GLY A 77 -7.58 -22.26 15.66
C GLY A 77 -8.79 -21.64 16.37
N GLU A 78 -8.58 -20.91 17.47
CA GLU A 78 -9.64 -20.20 18.21
C GLU A 78 -10.26 -19.12 17.31
N ILE A 79 -9.44 -18.31 16.65
CA ILE A 79 -9.90 -17.28 15.72
C ILE A 79 -10.69 -17.91 14.58
N ALA A 80 -10.23 -19.04 14.04
CA ALA A 80 -10.94 -19.75 12.98
C ALA A 80 -12.33 -20.24 13.44
N GLY A 81 -12.45 -20.73 14.67
CA GLY A 81 -13.74 -21.12 15.26
C GLY A 81 -14.71 -19.94 15.38
N GLU A 82 -14.19 -18.74 15.76
CA GLU A 82 -15.00 -17.54 15.98
C GLU A 82 -15.40 -16.82 14.67
N THR A 83 -14.59 -16.96 13.62
CA THR A 83 -14.76 -16.19 12.37
C THR A 83 -15.24 -17.03 11.20
N ARG A 84 -15.58 -18.30 11.47
CA ARG A 84 -16.14 -19.19 10.46
C ARG A 84 -17.55 -18.74 10.08
N THR A 85 -17.73 -18.39 8.83
CA THR A 85 -19.04 -18.09 8.27
C THR A 85 -19.59 -19.32 7.54
N ALA A 86 -20.80 -19.74 7.90
CA ALA A 86 -21.45 -20.89 7.26
C ALA A 86 -21.58 -20.66 5.74
N GLY A 87 -21.15 -21.64 4.96
CA GLY A 87 -21.18 -21.58 3.49
C GLY A 87 -20.02 -20.82 2.83
N LEU A 88 -19.13 -20.19 3.62
CA LEU A 88 -17.93 -19.54 3.10
C LEU A 88 -16.68 -20.39 3.37
N ARG A 89 -15.77 -20.40 2.39
CA ARG A 89 -14.43 -20.95 2.56
C ARG A 89 -13.52 -19.85 3.13
N GLY A 90 -13.30 -19.88 4.45
CA GLY A 90 -12.47 -18.90 5.15
C GLY A 90 -13.27 -17.93 6.03
N ALA A 91 -12.73 -16.76 6.30
CA ALA A 91 -13.30 -15.74 7.17
C ALA A 91 -13.54 -14.44 6.39
N LEU A 92 -14.57 -13.70 6.75
CA LEU A 92 -14.78 -12.34 6.26
C LEU A 92 -13.79 -11.38 6.93
N ILE A 93 -13.34 -10.38 6.19
CA ILE A 93 -12.41 -9.38 6.69
C ILE A 93 -13.00 -8.60 7.90
N THR A 94 -14.30 -8.35 7.87
CA THR A 94 -15.03 -7.69 8.96
C THR A 94 -15.06 -8.54 10.23
N ASP A 95 -15.19 -9.86 10.10
CA ASP A 95 -15.22 -10.78 11.24
C ASP A 95 -13.83 -10.91 11.87
N LEU A 96 -12.78 -10.91 11.04
CA LEU A 96 -11.39 -10.86 11.51
C LEU A 96 -11.12 -9.56 12.30
N ALA A 97 -11.52 -8.40 11.77
CA ALA A 97 -11.37 -7.14 12.49
C ALA A 97 -12.18 -7.12 13.79
N ALA A 98 -13.40 -7.66 13.81
CA ALA A 98 -14.19 -7.81 15.01
C ALA A 98 -13.52 -8.73 16.05
N ALA A 99 -12.94 -9.86 15.60
CA ALA A 99 -12.19 -10.76 16.47
C ALA A 99 -10.92 -10.11 17.06
N ALA A 100 -10.26 -9.22 16.30
CA ALA A 100 -9.15 -8.41 16.79
C ALA A 100 -9.58 -7.46 17.89
N ARG A 101 -10.70 -6.73 17.69
CA ARG A 101 -11.24 -5.80 18.68
C ARG A 101 -11.67 -6.49 19.96
N ARG A 102 -12.28 -7.68 19.88
CA ARG A 102 -12.63 -8.49 21.09
C ARG A 102 -11.38 -8.85 21.89
N ARG A 103 -10.21 -8.93 21.28
CA ARG A 103 -8.91 -9.17 21.94
C ARG A 103 -8.19 -7.88 22.34
N GLY A 104 -8.91 -6.74 22.30
CA GLY A 104 -8.40 -5.45 22.74
C GLY A 104 -7.35 -4.84 21.81
N ALA A 105 -7.37 -5.19 20.52
CA ALA A 105 -6.64 -4.44 19.50
C ALA A 105 -7.56 -3.38 18.91
N ASP A 106 -7.04 -2.17 18.69
CA ASP A 106 -7.73 -1.14 17.93
C ASP A 106 -7.57 -1.47 16.43
N ALA A 107 -8.52 -2.22 15.89
CA ALA A 107 -8.44 -2.79 14.55
C ALA A 107 -9.56 -2.27 13.65
N GLU A 108 -9.19 -1.85 12.46
CA GLU A 108 -10.09 -1.30 11.46
C GLU A 108 -9.92 -2.01 10.11
N VAL A 109 -11.04 -2.14 9.38
CA VAL A 109 -11.02 -2.49 7.96
C VAL A 109 -10.96 -1.20 7.18
N VAL A 110 -9.92 -1.08 6.36
CA VAL A 110 -9.67 0.11 5.55
C VAL A 110 -9.40 -0.27 4.09
N SER A 111 -9.57 0.68 3.19
CA SER A 111 -9.02 0.58 1.83
C SER A 111 -7.78 1.47 1.75
N LEU A 112 -6.64 0.89 1.40
CA LEU A 112 -5.37 1.61 1.30
C LEU A 112 -4.84 1.53 -0.13
N ASP A 113 -4.04 2.50 -0.49
CA ASP A 113 -3.14 2.41 -1.65
C ASP A 113 -1.73 1.99 -1.23
N ALA A 114 -0.82 1.93 -2.21
CA ALA A 114 0.58 1.59 -1.96
C ALA A 114 1.28 2.56 -1.00
N ALA A 115 0.93 3.85 -1.06
CA ALA A 115 1.50 4.85 -0.16
C ALA A 115 0.99 4.66 1.27
N GLY A 116 -0.31 4.43 1.44
CA GLY A 116 -0.91 4.14 2.74
C GLY A 116 -0.36 2.85 3.38
N LEU A 117 -0.14 1.78 2.58
CA LEU A 117 0.49 0.57 3.08
C LEU A 117 1.91 0.82 3.59
N ARG A 118 2.72 1.57 2.83
CA ARG A 118 4.08 1.93 3.25
C ARG A 118 4.07 2.79 4.50
N ALA A 119 3.17 3.77 4.59
CA ALA A 119 3.03 4.61 5.78
C ALA A 119 2.73 3.81 7.05
N GLU A 120 1.88 2.78 6.99
CA GLU A 120 1.63 1.89 8.13
C GLU A 120 2.89 1.10 8.49
N ILE A 121 3.63 0.58 7.51
CA ILE A 121 4.88 -0.15 7.73
C ILE A 121 5.95 0.77 8.32
N ASP A 122 6.07 2.02 7.87
CA ASP A 122 7.01 3.02 8.41
C ASP A 122 6.71 3.34 9.87
N LEU A 123 5.44 3.26 10.27
CA LEU A 123 5.01 3.39 11.66
C LEU A 123 5.22 2.11 12.49
N GLY A 124 5.88 1.08 11.92
CA GLY A 124 6.12 -0.19 12.60
C GLY A 124 4.87 -1.05 12.76
N ARG A 125 3.87 -0.88 11.91
CA ARG A 125 2.59 -1.59 11.95
C ARG A 125 2.47 -2.57 10.79
N PRO A 126 2.50 -3.88 11.04
CA PRO A 126 2.22 -4.89 10.02
C PRO A 126 0.74 -4.83 9.63
N VAL A 127 0.45 -5.05 8.35
CA VAL A 127 -0.89 -4.89 7.77
C VAL A 127 -1.38 -6.21 7.19
N ILE A 128 -2.60 -6.63 7.52
CA ILE A 128 -3.22 -7.77 6.86
C ILE A 128 -3.84 -7.28 5.56
N LEU A 129 -3.45 -7.87 4.44
CA LEU A 129 -4.00 -7.57 3.12
C LEU A 129 -4.91 -8.72 2.66
N LEU A 130 -6.05 -8.37 2.07
CA LEU A 130 -6.90 -9.30 1.34
C LEU A 130 -6.56 -9.21 -0.15
N VAL A 131 -6.01 -10.27 -0.73
CA VAL A 131 -5.56 -10.33 -2.12
C VAL A 131 -6.25 -11.43 -2.90
N ASP A 132 -6.29 -11.32 -4.22
CA ASP A 132 -6.76 -12.41 -5.10
C ASP A 132 -5.56 -13.18 -5.68
N LEU A 133 -5.35 -14.41 -5.21
CA LEU A 133 -4.35 -15.33 -5.75
C LEU A 133 -4.86 -16.17 -6.92
N GLY A 134 -6.08 -15.93 -7.36
CA GLY A 134 -6.66 -16.61 -8.50
C GLY A 134 -6.01 -16.24 -9.82
N ALA A 135 -6.37 -16.99 -10.87
CA ALA A 135 -5.91 -16.77 -12.23
C ALA A 135 -7.13 -16.76 -13.18
N TRP A 136 -7.05 -15.90 -14.20
CA TRP A 136 -8.07 -15.72 -15.21
C TRP A 136 -9.44 -15.36 -14.61
N VAL A 137 -10.45 -16.22 -14.78
CA VAL A 137 -11.82 -16.02 -14.28
C VAL A 137 -12.06 -16.64 -12.89
N TYR A 138 -11.05 -17.30 -12.34
CA TYR A 138 -11.16 -17.95 -11.04
C TYR A 138 -10.54 -17.08 -9.95
N SER A 139 -11.37 -16.57 -9.04
CA SER A 139 -10.94 -15.81 -7.87
C SER A 139 -10.59 -16.75 -6.71
N ARG A 140 -9.47 -16.45 -6.05
CA ARG A 140 -9.01 -17.15 -4.85
C ARG A 140 -8.61 -16.12 -3.79
N PRO A 141 -9.56 -15.64 -2.98
CA PRO A 141 -9.27 -14.72 -1.89
C PRO A 141 -8.25 -15.33 -0.92
N HIS A 142 -7.29 -14.52 -0.50
CA HIS A 142 -6.22 -14.95 0.39
C HIS A 142 -5.79 -13.80 1.29
N TYR A 143 -5.53 -14.11 2.57
CA TYR A 143 -4.96 -13.15 3.52
C TYR A 143 -3.47 -13.39 3.69
N LEU A 144 -2.73 -12.29 3.75
CA LEU A 144 -1.31 -12.29 4.08
C LEU A 144 -1.01 -11.13 5.04
N LEU A 145 0.08 -11.25 5.80
CA LEU A 145 0.54 -10.19 6.70
C LEU A 145 1.78 -9.52 6.11
N ALA A 146 1.59 -8.31 5.55
CA ALA A 146 2.65 -7.48 5.02
C ALA A 146 3.34 -6.71 6.15
N TYR A 147 4.68 -6.70 6.14
CA TYR A 147 5.46 -6.06 7.20
C TYR A 147 6.78 -5.44 6.73
N GLY A 148 6.94 -5.30 5.42
CA GLY A 148 8.10 -4.60 4.88
C GLY A 148 7.99 -4.35 3.39
N TYR A 149 8.81 -3.45 2.91
CA TYR A 149 8.91 -3.10 1.50
C TYR A 149 10.32 -2.59 1.15
N GLY A 150 10.62 -2.59 -0.14
CA GLY A 150 11.80 -1.98 -0.72
C GLY A 150 11.58 -1.65 -2.20
N PRO A 151 12.65 -1.34 -2.94
CA PRO A 151 12.55 -0.99 -4.34
C PRO A 151 11.92 -2.12 -5.17
N GLY A 152 10.63 -1.93 -5.53
CA GLY A 152 9.88 -2.85 -6.37
C GLY A 152 9.39 -4.13 -5.71
N TRP A 153 9.40 -4.24 -4.38
CA TRP A 153 8.93 -5.43 -3.66
C TRP A 153 8.27 -5.12 -2.31
N TYR A 154 7.48 -6.07 -1.84
CA TYR A 154 6.97 -6.16 -0.46
C TYR A 154 7.40 -7.49 0.15
N VAL A 155 7.56 -7.53 1.47
CA VAL A 155 7.72 -8.76 2.22
C VAL A 155 6.51 -9.02 3.09
N ALA A 156 6.03 -10.27 3.07
CA ALA A 156 4.88 -10.68 3.84
C ALA A 156 4.98 -12.15 4.29
N HIS A 157 4.29 -12.48 5.35
CA HIS A 157 3.98 -13.86 5.72
C HIS A 157 2.77 -14.34 4.90
N SER A 158 2.90 -15.44 4.18
CA SER A 158 1.84 -15.96 3.31
C SER A 158 1.93 -17.47 3.14
N GLY A 159 0.84 -18.15 3.38
CA GLY A 159 0.77 -19.61 3.25
C GLY A 159 1.73 -20.31 4.21
N LYS A 160 2.59 -21.15 3.66
CA LYS A 160 3.62 -21.89 4.42
C LYS A 160 4.99 -21.18 4.41
N THR A 161 5.05 -19.95 3.92
CA THR A 161 6.31 -19.24 3.71
C THR A 161 6.38 -18.00 4.59
N ALA A 162 7.33 -18.01 5.52
CA ALA A 162 7.72 -16.82 6.26
C ALA A 162 8.54 -15.89 5.37
N GLY A 163 8.31 -14.59 5.46
CA GLY A 163 9.14 -13.59 4.77
C GLY A 163 9.15 -13.69 3.25
N ARG A 164 8.04 -14.10 2.66
CA ARG A 164 7.93 -14.18 1.20
C ARG A 164 8.01 -12.79 0.58
N ARG A 165 8.93 -12.62 -0.37
CA ARG A 165 9.01 -11.41 -1.19
C ARG A 165 8.04 -11.52 -2.38
N PHE A 166 7.28 -10.45 -2.58
CA PHE A 166 6.36 -10.27 -3.70
C PHE A 166 6.84 -9.10 -4.54
N ARG A 167 6.80 -9.20 -5.85
CA ARG A 167 6.97 -8.04 -6.72
C ARG A 167 5.85 -7.04 -6.42
N ALA A 168 6.19 -5.76 -6.25
CA ALA A 168 5.22 -4.75 -5.85
C ALA A 168 4.04 -4.65 -6.82
N SER A 169 4.31 -4.58 -8.13
CA SER A 169 3.26 -4.53 -9.15
C SER A 169 2.30 -5.72 -9.10
N ASP A 170 2.82 -6.93 -8.86
CA ASP A 170 2.01 -8.15 -8.82
C ASP A 170 1.12 -8.19 -7.57
N LEU A 171 1.68 -7.80 -6.41
CA LEU A 171 0.90 -7.75 -5.17
C LEU A 171 -0.18 -6.68 -5.23
N GLU A 172 0.16 -5.49 -5.70
CA GLU A 172 -0.77 -4.36 -5.83
C GLU A 172 -1.91 -4.66 -6.80
N ALA A 173 -1.63 -5.31 -7.93
CA ALA A 173 -2.65 -5.74 -8.88
C ALA A 173 -3.62 -6.77 -8.27
N ARG A 174 -3.10 -7.75 -7.52
CA ARG A 174 -3.90 -8.75 -6.82
C ARG A 174 -4.74 -8.16 -5.69
N TRP A 175 -4.18 -7.19 -4.99
CA TRP A 175 -4.84 -6.47 -3.91
C TRP A 175 -5.93 -5.54 -4.45
N ALA A 176 -5.69 -4.86 -5.58
CA ALA A 176 -6.68 -4.02 -6.24
C ALA A 176 -7.95 -4.80 -6.63
N LYS A 177 -7.84 -6.07 -7.05
CA LYS A 177 -8.99 -6.94 -7.35
C LYS A 177 -9.90 -7.15 -6.14
N MET A 178 -9.38 -7.01 -4.93
CA MET A 178 -10.12 -7.14 -3.67
C MET A 178 -10.45 -5.78 -3.05
N GLY A 179 -10.57 -4.72 -3.86
CA GLY A 179 -10.91 -3.37 -3.38
C GLY A 179 -9.86 -2.74 -2.49
N ARG A 180 -8.60 -3.23 -2.56
CA ARG A 180 -7.49 -2.78 -1.69
C ARG A 180 -7.81 -2.89 -0.20
N LEU A 181 -8.65 -3.85 0.17
CA LEU A 181 -9.05 -4.05 1.56
C LEU A 181 -7.88 -4.55 2.41
N ALA A 182 -7.77 -3.97 3.59
CA ALA A 182 -6.75 -4.28 4.58
C ALA A 182 -7.32 -4.22 6.00
N ILE A 183 -6.66 -4.89 6.95
CA ILE A 183 -6.84 -4.64 8.38
C ILE A 183 -5.57 -3.97 8.88
N VAL A 184 -5.74 -2.78 9.43
CA VAL A 184 -4.74 -2.10 10.26
C VAL A 184 -5.09 -2.28 11.72
N ALA A 185 -4.10 -2.46 12.58
CA ALA A 185 -4.34 -2.59 14.01
C ALA A 185 -3.28 -1.84 14.79
N ARG A 186 -3.75 -1.12 15.82
CA ARG A 186 -2.90 -0.40 16.75
C ARG A 186 -2.89 -1.14 18.08
N GLY A 187 -1.72 -1.29 18.68
CA GLY A 187 -1.60 -1.72 20.07
C GLY A 187 -1.87 -0.53 21.00
N PRO A 188 -2.04 -0.77 22.30
CA PRO A 188 -1.95 0.32 23.26
C PRO A 188 -0.62 1.02 23.05
N GLY A 189 -0.68 2.35 22.84
CA GLY A 189 0.44 3.16 22.39
C GLY A 189 1.75 2.81 23.10
N ARG A 190 2.77 2.52 22.29
CA ARG A 190 4.17 2.47 22.75
C ARG A 190 4.74 3.86 22.71
#